data_b4a9633a85df02b1bc7f3353c1ff4218
#
_entry.id   b4a9633a85df02b1bc7f3353c1ff4218
#
_cell.length_a   1.000
_cell.length_b   1.000
_cell.length_c   1.000
_cell.angle_alpha   90.00
_cell.angle_beta   90.00
_cell.angle_gamma   90.00
#
_symmetry.space_group_name_H-M   'P 1'
#
loop_
_entity.id
_entity.type
_entity.pdbx_description
1 polymer ?
#
loop_
_entity_poly.entity_id
_entity_poly.type
_entity_poly.pdbx_seq_one_letter_code
_entity_poly.pdbx_strand_id
1 'polypeptide(L)'
;TALTVQNSQQVFGFEATSKELLLAQAHAVVGDLPIKAVKSGMLGTTDNIAALAEFLREHPEYKYVLDPVLVANSGGSLGDQATLVKAFVELIPLADIITPNTVELRALTGLDDLDAATQKLFEMGAKAVLVKGGHEDTPDYIRNALFVNGEHISETRCPRLAGEYHGSGCSLASFIAGRLAQGDSVKVAVHHAETWLFGVLKQAETPVEGGQKIPKRF
;
A
#
# COMPACT_ATOMS: atom_id res chain seq x y z
N THR A 1 6.53 3.58 12.14
CA THR A 1 6.16 2.17 12.41
C THR A 1 7.37 1.26 12.59
N ALA A 2 8.47 1.50 11.88
CA ALA A 2 9.71 0.73 12.04
C ALA A 2 10.93 1.53 11.57
N LEU A 3 12.10 1.22 12.15
CA LEU A 3 13.40 1.61 11.65
C LEU A 3 13.95 0.46 10.80
N THR A 4 14.35 0.73 9.57
CA THR A 4 14.84 -0.29 8.64
C THR A 4 16.32 -0.15 8.38
N VAL A 5 17.04 -1.29 8.34
CA VAL A 5 18.41 -1.40 7.84
C VAL A 5 18.31 -1.90 6.41
N GLN A 6 18.44 -1.00 5.43
CA GLN A 6 18.24 -1.31 4.02
C GLN A 6 19.10 -0.46 3.09
N ASN A 7 19.30 -0.96 1.88
CA ASN A 7 19.88 -0.24 0.77
C ASN A 7 19.06 -0.46 -0.52
N SER A 8 19.57 -0.03 -1.68
CA SER A 8 18.86 -0.21 -2.96
C SER A 8 18.81 -1.66 -3.46
N GLN A 9 19.48 -2.60 -2.81
CA GLN A 9 19.53 -4.01 -3.22
C GLN A 9 18.69 -4.90 -2.31
N GLN A 10 18.67 -4.63 -0.98
CA GLN A 10 17.97 -5.49 -0.03
C GLN A 10 17.66 -4.80 1.31
N VAL A 11 16.74 -5.41 2.05
CA VAL A 11 16.48 -5.12 3.47
C VAL A 11 17.25 -6.13 4.32
N PHE A 12 18.12 -5.66 5.21
CA PHE A 12 18.91 -6.48 6.13
C PHE A 12 18.16 -6.78 7.43
N GLY A 13 17.21 -5.92 7.80
CA GLY A 13 16.45 -6.06 9.03
C GLY A 13 15.62 -4.82 9.34
N PHE A 14 14.82 -4.91 10.36
CA PHE A 14 14.09 -3.78 10.91
C PHE A 14 13.86 -3.93 12.41
N GLU A 15 13.63 -2.81 13.07
CA GLU A 15 13.18 -2.74 14.46
C GLU A 15 11.83 -1.99 14.47
N ALA A 16 10.80 -2.64 14.99
CA ALA A 16 9.47 -2.03 15.06
C ALA A 16 9.43 -0.97 16.16
N THR A 17 8.81 0.16 15.88
CA THR A 17 8.47 1.16 16.88
C THR A 17 7.40 0.59 17.81
N SER A 18 7.48 0.91 19.11
CA SER A 18 6.41 0.51 20.05
C SER A 18 5.08 1.21 19.68
N LYS A 19 3.96 0.57 20.00
CA LYS A 19 2.63 1.14 19.76
C LYS A 19 2.42 2.47 20.50
N GLU A 20 2.98 2.61 21.71
CA GLU A 20 2.89 3.82 22.51
C GLU A 20 3.58 5.00 21.81
N LEU A 21 4.79 4.77 21.27
CA LEU A 21 5.51 5.80 20.53
C LEU A 21 4.81 6.13 19.21
N LEU A 22 4.29 5.12 18.51
CA LEU A 22 3.53 5.32 17.27
C LEU A 22 2.30 6.21 17.51
N LEU A 23 1.49 5.89 18.52
CA LEU A 23 0.31 6.68 18.88
C LEU A 23 0.67 8.08 19.37
N ALA A 24 1.70 8.21 20.20
CA ALA A 24 2.16 9.52 20.68
C ALA A 24 2.59 10.43 19.50
N GLN A 25 3.29 9.89 18.51
CA GLN A 25 3.65 10.64 17.29
C GLN A 25 2.40 11.02 16.47
N ALA A 26 1.46 10.09 16.28
CA ALA A 26 0.23 10.35 15.53
C ALA A 26 -0.59 11.46 16.21
N HIS A 27 -0.83 11.35 17.52
CA HIS A 27 -1.59 12.36 18.27
C HIS A 27 -0.90 13.73 18.30
N ALA A 28 0.43 13.76 18.40
CA ALA A 28 1.17 15.03 18.34
C ALA A 28 0.97 15.73 16.98
N VAL A 29 0.97 14.97 15.87
CA VAL A 29 0.77 15.54 14.52
C VAL A 29 -0.65 16.02 14.33
N VAL A 30 -1.67 15.23 14.68
CA VAL A 30 -3.07 15.61 14.48
C VAL A 30 -3.52 16.72 15.44
N GLY A 31 -2.86 16.87 16.58
CA GLY A 31 -3.08 17.98 17.52
C GLY A 31 -2.55 19.32 17.02
N ASP A 32 -1.64 19.32 16.04
CA ASP A 32 -1.00 20.52 15.52
C ASP A 32 -1.45 20.86 14.07
N LEU A 33 -1.68 19.85 13.25
CA LEU A 33 -1.93 19.99 11.81
C LEU A 33 -3.34 19.53 11.41
N PRO A 34 -3.98 20.20 10.44
CA PRO A 34 -5.30 19.80 9.92
C PRO A 34 -5.17 18.61 8.97
N ILE A 35 -5.01 17.41 9.52
CA ILE A 35 -4.88 16.18 8.75
C ILE A 35 -6.22 15.83 8.09
N LYS A 36 -6.18 15.33 6.85
CA LYS A 36 -7.36 14.90 6.09
C LYS A 36 -7.26 13.45 5.58
N ALA A 37 -6.05 12.90 5.52
CA ALA A 37 -5.84 11.53 5.08
C ALA A 37 -4.68 10.86 5.81
N VAL A 38 -4.79 9.56 5.96
CA VAL A 38 -3.77 8.65 6.51
C VAL A 38 -3.42 7.63 5.43
N LYS A 39 -2.15 7.29 5.30
CA LYS A 39 -1.68 6.15 4.52
C LYS A 39 -0.85 5.25 5.42
N SER A 40 -1.14 3.96 5.43
CA SER A 40 -0.24 2.98 6.03
C SER A 40 0.37 2.06 4.98
N GLY A 41 1.57 1.59 5.25
CA GLY A 41 2.27 0.57 4.49
C GLY A 41 2.79 -0.51 5.42
N MET A 42 4.12 -0.64 5.54
CA MET A 42 4.75 -1.57 6.46
C MET A 42 4.44 -1.17 7.92
N LEU A 43 3.70 -1.99 8.65
CA LEU A 43 3.38 -1.78 10.07
C LEU A 43 4.28 -2.58 11.02
N GLY A 44 4.85 -3.68 10.55
CA GLY A 44 5.88 -4.47 11.22
C GLY A 44 5.37 -5.43 12.28
N THR A 45 4.37 -5.06 13.09
CA THR A 45 3.83 -5.87 14.20
C THR A 45 2.31 -5.80 14.27
N THR A 46 1.71 -6.81 14.90
CA THR A 46 0.26 -6.84 15.21
C THR A 46 -0.14 -5.70 16.15
N ASP A 47 0.72 -5.33 17.09
CA ASP A 47 0.47 -4.23 18.03
C ASP A 47 0.36 -2.89 17.31
N ASN A 48 1.21 -2.65 16.30
CA ASN A 48 1.14 -1.45 15.47
C ASN A 48 -0.12 -1.43 14.58
N ILE A 49 -0.56 -2.60 14.10
CA ILE A 49 -1.82 -2.75 13.36
C ILE A 49 -3.01 -2.40 14.26
N ALA A 50 -3.05 -2.96 15.46
CA ALA A 50 -4.12 -2.69 16.43
C ALA A 50 -4.11 -1.21 16.86
N ALA A 51 -2.94 -0.63 17.13
CA ALA A 51 -2.81 0.79 17.46
C ALA A 51 -3.31 1.71 16.33
N LEU A 52 -2.98 1.40 15.09
CA LEU A 52 -3.48 2.14 13.94
C LEU A 52 -5.01 2.00 13.80
N ALA A 53 -5.55 0.79 14.01
CA ALA A 53 -7.00 0.58 13.98
C ALA A 53 -7.73 1.38 15.07
N GLU A 54 -7.16 1.47 16.27
CA GLU A 54 -7.66 2.31 17.37
C GLU A 54 -7.66 3.79 16.96
N PHE A 55 -6.52 4.30 16.49
CA PHE A 55 -6.38 5.69 16.03
C PHE A 55 -7.36 6.05 14.90
N LEU A 56 -7.56 5.16 13.92
CA LEU A 56 -8.51 5.42 12.82
C LEU A 56 -9.97 5.40 13.27
N ARG A 57 -10.32 4.62 14.30
CA ARG A 57 -11.68 4.64 14.90
C ARG A 57 -11.94 5.93 15.68
N GLU A 58 -10.90 6.54 16.27
CA GLU A 58 -10.99 7.86 16.91
C GLU A 58 -11.14 9.00 15.90
N HIS A 59 -10.68 8.79 14.64
CA HIS A 59 -10.66 9.78 13.57
C HIS A 59 -11.37 9.29 12.30
N PRO A 60 -12.69 8.99 12.37
CA PRO A 60 -13.45 8.46 11.24
C PRO A 60 -13.60 9.45 10.06
N GLU A 61 -13.29 10.74 10.29
CA GLU A 61 -13.29 11.78 9.27
C GLU A 61 -12.09 11.70 8.31
N TYR A 62 -11.00 11.03 8.68
CA TYR A 62 -9.82 10.92 7.84
C TYR A 62 -10.02 9.91 6.72
N LYS A 63 -9.59 10.27 5.53
CA LYS A 63 -9.48 9.32 4.42
C LYS A 63 -8.33 8.35 4.70
N TYR A 64 -8.58 7.07 4.53
CA TYR A 64 -7.56 6.06 4.81
C TYR A 64 -7.22 5.21 3.58
N VAL A 65 -5.92 5.15 3.25
CA VAL A 65 -5.36 4.29 2.21
C VAL A 65 -4.52 3.20 2.85
N LEU A 66 -4.96 1.96 2.71
CA LEU A 66 -4.26 0.78 3.20
C LEU A 66 -3.42 0.16 2.07
N ASP A 67 -2.09 0.27 2.17
CA ASP A 67 -1.13 -0.48 1.34
C ASP A 67 -0.62 -1.66 2.19
N PRO A 68 -1.13 -2.89 1.99
CA PRO A 68 -0.94 -3.99 2.93
C PRO A 68 0.42 -4.68 2.72
N VAL A 69 1.50 -3.98 3.05
CA VAL A 69 2.86 -4.48 2.87
C VAL A 69 3.12 -5.63 3.85
N LEU A 70 3.06 -6.86 3.34
CA LEU A 70 3.28 -8.10 4.08
C LEU A 70 4.71 -8.61 4.03
N VAL A 71 5.43 -8.29 2.94
CA VAL A 71 6.81 -8.71 2.70
C VAL A 71 7.59 -7.53 2.12
N ALA A 72 8.81 -7.31 2.56
CA ALA A 72 9.71 -6.42 1.83
C ALA A 72 10.08 -7.09 0.50
N ASN A 73 10.09 -6.33 -0.61
CA ASN A 73 10.43 -6.85 -1.96
C ASN A 73 11.79 -7.57 -2.03
N SER A 74 12.63 -7.43 -1.01
CA SER A 74 13.93 -8.08 -0.85
C SER A 74 13.88 -9.46 -0.18
N GLY A 75 12.71 -10.05 0.05
CA GLY A 75 12.57 -11.41 0.60
C GLY A 75 12.77 -11.55 2.11
N GLY A 76 12.92 -10.45 2.85
CA GLY A 76 12.95 -10.48 4.32
C GLY A 76 11.56 -10.76 4.89
N SER A 77 11.41 -11.83 5.70
CA SER A 77 10.17 -12.11 6.42
C SER A 77 9.93 -11.04 7.47
N LEU A 78 8.77 -10.38 7.41
CA LEU A 78 8.32 -9.40 8.41
C LEU A 78 7.58 -10.09 9.57
N GLY A 79 8.26 -11.01 10.29
CA GLY A 79 7.67 -11.75 11.38
C GLY A 79 6.80 -12.95 10.93
N ASP A 80 5.91 -13.44 11.80
CA ASP A 80 4.93 -14.46 11.43
C ASP A 80 3.87 -13.86 10.48
N GLN A 81 4.05 -14.11 9.19
CA GLN A 81 3.20 -13.59 8.13
C GLN A 81 1.72 -13.96 8.33
N ALA A 82 1.44 -15.16 8.81
CA ALA A 82 0.05 -15.60 9.04
C ALA A 82 -0.64 -14.80 10.14
N THR A 83 0.10 -14.43 11.17
CA THR A 83 -0.39 -13.58 12.26
C THR A 83 -0.61 -12.13 11.79
N LEU A 84 0.32 -11.58 10.99
CA LEU A 84 0.15 -10.25 10.39
C LEU A 84 -1.04 -10.19 9.43
N VAL A 85 -1.21 -11.18 8.57
CA VAL A 85 -2.37 -11.29 7.65
C VAL A 85 -3.68 -11.23 8.44
N LYS A 86 -3.81 -12.00 9.52
CA LYS A 86 -5.01 -11.98 10.38
C LYS A 86 -5.24 -10.59 11.00
N ALA A 87 -4.19 -9.91 11.44
CA ALA A 87 -4.32 -8.58 12.02
C ALA A 87 -4.74 -7.53 10.97
N PHE A 88 -4.24 -7.61 9.73
CA PHE A 88 -4.64 -6.69 8.66
C PHE A 88 -6.15 -6.69 8.36
N VAL A 89 -6.85 -7.80 8.65
CA VAL A 89 -8.32 -7.89 8.48
C VAL A 89 -9.05 -6.78 9.25
N GLU A 90 -8.53 -6.35 10.40
CA GLU A 90 -9.13 -5.25 11.18
C GLU A 90 -9.08 -3.89 10.48
N LEU A 91 -8.09 -3.66 9.62
CA LEU A 91 -7.90 -2.39 8.91
C LEU A 91 -8.73 -2.29 7.63
N ILE A 92 -9.10 -3.44 7.02
CA ILE A 92 -9.81 -3.48 5.73
C ILE A 92 -11.09 -2.65 5.74
N PRO A 93 -12.03 -2.80 6.70
CA PRO A 93 -13.28 -2.05 6.71
C PRO A 93 -13.10 -0.56 7.06
N LEU A 94 -11.97 -0.19 7.63
CA LEU A 94 -11.65 1.21 7.96
C LEU A 94 -11.16 1.98 6.72
N ALA A 95 -10.57 1.29 5.73
CA ALA A 95 -9.96 1.92 4.57
C ALA A 95 -11.01 2.44 3.56
N ASP A 96 -10.77 3.62 2.99
CA ASP A 96 -11.47 4.11 1.80
C ASP A 96 -11.02 3.35 0.56
N ILE A 97 -9.76 2.90 0.52
CA ILE A 97 -9.21 2.04 -0.51
C ILE A 97 -8.07 1.18 0.05
N ILE A 98 -8.03 -0.09 -0.37
CA ILE A 98 -6.89 -0.99 -0.17
C ILE A 98 -6.17 -1.22 -1.51
N THR A 99 -4.83 -1.24 -1.48
CA THR A 99 -3.99 -1.31 -2.69
C THR A 99 -3.06 -2.52 -2.71
N PRO A 100 -3.56 -3.77 -2.64
CA PRO A 100 -2.71 -4.95 -2.65
C PRO A 100 -2.09 -5.17 -4.04
N ASN A 101 -0.86 -5.67 -4.07
CA ASN A 101 -0.39 -6.39 -5.25
C ASN A 101 -0.99 -7.80 -5.27
N THR A 102 -0.81 -8.54 -6.38
CA THR A 102 -1.42 -9.87 -6.52
C THR A 102 -0.88 -10.90 -5.51
N VAL A 103 0.35 -10.76 -5.05
CA VAL A 103 0.93 -11.62 -4.00
C VAL A 103 0.29 -11.30 -2.64
N GLU A 104 0.17 -10.02 -2.30
CA GLU A 104 -0.49 -9.53 -1.09
C GLU A 104 -1.99 -9.91 -1.08
N LEU A 105 -2.66 -9.78 -2.22
CA LEU A 105 -4.08 -10.16 -2.36
C LEU A 105 -4.30 -11.63 -2.08
N ARG A 106 -3.49 -12.52 -2.67
CA ARG A 106 -3.53 -13.97 -2.41
C ARG A 106 -3.23 -14.28 -0.95
N ALA A 107 -2.23 -13.65 -0.36
CA ALA A 107 -1.86 -13.85 1.04
C ALA A 107 -2.98 -13.42 2.01
N LEU A 108 -3.64 -12.29 1.77
CA LEU A 108 -4.73 -11.77 2.60
C LEU A 108 -5.98 -12.65 2.56
N THR A 109 -6.25 -13.26 1.42
CA THR A 109 -7.51 -13.98 1.18
C THR A 109 -7.38 -15.50 1.22
N GLY A 110 -6.17 -16.01 1.03
CA GLY A 110 -5.91 -17.46 0.88
C GLY A 110 -6.39 -18.03 -0.46
N LEU A 111 -6.69 -17.19 -1.46
CA LEU A 111 -7.22 -17.58 -2.76
C LEU A 111 -6.25 -17.22 -3.89
N ASP A 112 -6.07 -18.13 -4.85
CA ASP A 112 -5.18 -17.93 -6.00
C ASP A 112 -5.86 -17.15 -7.13
N ASP A 113 -7.15 -17.38 -7.35
CA ASP A 113 -7.95 -16.66 -8.35
C ASP A 113 -8.14 -15.21 -7.93
N LEU A 114 -7.74 -14.26 -8.78
CA LEU A 114 -7.74 -12.83 -8.46
C LEU A 114 -9.15 -12.23 -8.31
N ASP A 115 -10.12 -12.72 -9.08
CA ASP A 115 -11.48 -12.22 -9.01
C ASP A 115 -12.15 -12.70 -7.72
N ALA A 116 -12.02 -13.99 -7.39
CA ALA A 116 -12.50 -14.53 -6.13
C ALA A 116 -11.78 -13.89 -4.92
N ALA A 117 -10.47 -13.68 -5.00
CA ALA A 117 -9.70 -13.01 -3.95
C ALA A 117 -10.14 -11.54 -3.77
N THR A 118 -10.41 -10.83 -4.85
CA THR A 118 -10.92 -9.46 -4.79
C THR A 118 -12.31 -9.44 -4.16
N GLN A 119 -13.20 -10.34 -4.56
CA GLN A 119 -14.53 -10.46 -3.95
C GLN A 119 -14.44 -10.78 -2.45
N LYS A 120 -13.49 -11.61 -2.05
CA LYS A 120 -13.24 -11.93 -0.65
C LYS A 120 -12.88 -10.70 0.18
N LEU A 121 -12.11 -9.74 -0.35
CA LEU A 121 -11.83 -8.48 0.34
C LEU A 121 -13.11 -7.65 0.56
N PHE A 122 -14.07 -7.67 -0.39
CA PHE A 122 -15.36 -6.99 -0.17
C PHE A 122 -16.20 -7.70 0.90
N GLU A 123 -16.19 -9.02 0.97
CA GLU A 123 -16.80 -9.77 2.07
C GLU A 123 -16.16 -9.42 3.44
N MET A 124 -14.88 -9.07 3.45
CA MET A 124 -14.15 -8.61 4.64
C MET A 124 -14.38 -7.11 4.94
N GLY A 125 -15.20 -6.42 4.16
CA GLY A 125 -15.61 -5.03 4.40
C GLY A 125 -14.84 -3.97 3.61
N ALA A 126 -14.05 -4.34 2.59
CA ALA A 126 -13.40 -3.35 1.73
C ALA A 126 -14.44 -2.47 0.99
N LYS A 127 -14.16 -1.16 0.88
CA LYS A 127 -15.00 -0.21 0.14
C LYS A 127 -14.52 -0.07 -1.32
N ALA A 128 -13.19 -0.05 -1.51
CA ALA A 128 -12.55 -0.06 -2.81
C ALA A 128 -11.24 -0.85 -2.77
N VAL A 129 -10.91 -1.51 -3.87
CA VAL A 129 -9.70 -2.33 -4.04
C VAL A 129 -9.01 -1.96 -5.34
N LEU A 130 -7.75 -1.56 -5.27
CA LEU A 130 -6.86 -1.42 -6.43
C LEU A 130 -5.91 -2.61 -6.46
N VAL A 131 -6.16 -3.58 -7.29
CA VAL A 131 -5.28 -4.73 -7.51
C VAL A 131 -4.13 -4.33 -8.42
N LYS A 132 -2.90 -4.35 -7.89
CA LYS A 132 -1.66 -4.00 -8.62
C LYS A 132 -1.06 -5.25 -9.28
N GLY A 133 -1.01 -5.30 -10.60
CA GLY A 133 -0.54 -6.46 -11.38
C GLY A 133 0.96 -6.49 -11.67
N GLY A 134 1.78 -5.73 -10.96
CA GLY A 134 3.22 -5.67 -11.21
C GLY A 134 3.98 -6.99 -11.04
N HIS A 135 3.43 -7.93 -10.28
CA HIS A 135 3.98 -9.27 -10.02
C HIS A 135 3.37 -10.38 -10.89
N GLU A 136 2.47 -10.05 -11.81
CA GLU A 136 1.93 -11.02 -12.76
C GLU A 136 2.88 -11.21 -13.93
N ASP A 137 2.84 -12.42 -14.52
CA ASP A 137 3.67 -12.78 -15.68
C ASP A 137 3.09 -12.23 -16.99
N THR A 138 3.11 -10.91 -17.09
CA THR A 138 2.76 -10.19 -18.32
C THR A 138 3.99 -9.42 -18.79
N PRO A 139 4.72 -9.92 -19.84
CA PRO A 139 6.05 -9.39 -20.18
C PRO A 139 6.01 -7.95 -20.69
N ASP A 140 4.95 -7.54 -21.38
CA ASP A 140 4.91 -6.27 -22.09
C ASP A 140 4.21 -5.14 -21.32
N TYR A 141 3.35 -5.47 -20.35
CA TYR A 141 2.56 -4.47 -19.64
C TYR A 141 2.30 -4.86 -18.18
N ILE A 142 1.95 -3.87 -17.38
CA ILE A 142 1.40 -4.03 -16.04
C ILE A 142 -0.09 -3.70 -16.12
N ARG A 143 -0.91 -4.56 -15.54
CA ARG A 143 -2.35 -4.40 -15.48
C ARG A 143 -2.76 -4.13 -14.03
N ASN A 144 -3.38 -2.97 -13.79
CA ASN A 144 -4.01 -2.67 -12.51
C ASN A 144 -5.53 -2.63 -12.72
N ALA A 145 -6.28 -3.15 -11.75
CA ALA A 145 -7.73 -3.16 -11.79
C ALA A 145 -8.32 -2.50 -10.54
N LEU A 146 -9.19 -1.53 -10.74
CA LEU A 146 -9.92 -0.84 -9.67
C LEU A 146 -11.34 -1.38 -9.55
N PHE A 147 -11.70 -1.76 -8.33
CA PHE A 147 -13.06 -2.17 -7.95
C PHE A 147 -13.57 -1.24 -6.85
N VAL A 148 -14.85 -0.89 -6.89
CA VAL A 148 -15.52 -0.10 -5.86
C VAL A 148 -16.88 -0.75 -5.55
N ASN A 149 -17.15 -1.00 -4.28
CA ASN A 149 -18.38 -1.68 -3.83
C ASN A 149 -18.66 -3.01 -4.54
N GLY A 150 -17.61 -3.77 -4.86
CA GLY A 150 -17.70 -5.04 -5.56
C GLY A 150 -17.79 -4.95 -7.08
N GLU A 151 -17.94 -3.76 -7.65
CA GLU A 151 -18.03 -3.56 -9.10
C GLU A 151 -16.67 -3.20 -9.70
N HIS A 152 -16.34 -3.78 -10.86
CA HIS A 152 -15.17 -3.40 -11.65
C HIS A 152 -15.39 -2.02 -12.27
N ILE A 153 -14.54 -1.04 -11.90
CA ILE A 153 -14.70 0.36 -12.32
C ILE A 153 -13.78 0.71 -13.50
N SER A 154 -12.53 0.26 -13.44
CA SER A 154 -11.56 0.55 -14.49
C SER A 154 -10.40 -0.44 -14.46
N GLU A 155 -9.78 -0.60 -15.62
CA GLU A 155 -8.53 -1.31 -15.81
C GLU A 155 -7.52 -0.38 -16.47
N THR A 156 -6.35 -0.27 -15.90
CA THR A 156 -5.23 0.48 -16.48
C THR A 156 -4.17 -0.51 -16.95
N ARG A 157 -3.72 -0.34 -18.20
CA ARG A 157 -2.58 -1.04 -18.76
C ARG A 157 -1.48 -0.05 -19.05
N CYS A 158 -0.32 -0.24 -18.45
CA CYS A 158 0.85 0.57 -18.74
C CYS A 158 2.00 -0.33 -19.20
N PRO A 159 2.86 0.14 -20.13
CA PRO A 159 4.04 -0.60 -20.56
C PRO A 159 4.90 -0.99 -19.36
N ARG A 160 5.39 -2.24 -19.35
CA ARG A 160 6.35 -2.67 -18.33
C ARG A 160 7.69 -2.01 -18.58
N LEU A 161 8.11 -1.20 -17.64
CA LEU A 161 9.43 -0.57 -17.69
C LEU A 161 10.50 -1.57 -17.20
N ALA A 162 11.66 -1.53 -17.84
CA ALA A 162 12.77 -2.43 -17.50
C ALA A 162 13.34 -2.16 -16.10
N GLY A 163 13.60 -3.23 -15.35
CA GLY A 163 14.20 -3.20 -14.02
C GLY A 163 13.19 -3.25 -12.89
N GLU A 164 13.71 -3.29 -11.66
CA GLU A 164 12.92 -3.25 -10.43
C GLU A 164 12.93 -1.87 -9.82
N TYR A 165 11.85 -1.49 -9.13
CA TYR A 165 11.65 -0.15 -8.60
C TYR A 165 11.36 -0.19 -7.11
N HIS A 166 12.25 0.42 -6.31
CA HIS A 166 12.04 0.53 -4.87
C HIS A 166 11.00 1.59 -4.52
N GLY A 167 10.01 1.21 -3.71
CA GLY A 167 9.02 2.14 -3.20
C GLY A 167 7.97 2.62 -4.20
N SER A 168 7.82 1.98 -5.37
CA SER A 168 6.79 2.31 -6.36
C SER A 168 5.37 2.14 -5.81
N GLY A 169 5.06 1.02 -5.13
CA GLY A 169 3.75 0.77 -4.50
C GLY A 169 3.44 1.80 -3.42
N CYS A 170 4.39 2.04 -2.51
CA CYS A 170 4.22 3.06 -1.46
C CYS A 170 4.03 4.47 -2.03
N SER A 171 4.72 4.82 -3.14
CA SER A 171 4.54 6.10 -3.81
C SER A 171 3.14 6.24 -4.40
N LEU A 172 2.63 5.18 -5.06
CA LEU A 172 1.26 5.14 -5.57
C LEU A 172 0.23 5.37 -4.47
N ALA A 173 0.31 4.59 -3.39
CA ALA A 173 -0.62 4.68 -2.27
C ALA A 173 -0.56 6.04 -1.57
N SER A 174 0.63 6.63 -1.42
CA SER A 174 0.79 7.97 -0.83
C SER A 174 0.20 9.05 -1.72
N PHE A 175 0.36 8.95 -3.04
CA PHE A 175 -0.23 9.89 -3.98
C PHE A 175 -1.77 9.79 -3.97
N ILE A 176 -2.34 8.58 -3.92
CA ILE A 176 -3.78 8.37 -3.76
C ILE A 176 -4.28 9.06 -2.49
N ALA A 177 -3.60 8.87 -1.34
CA ALA A 177 -3.98 9.51 -0.09
C ALA A 177 -3.97 11.04 -0.19
N GLY A 178 -2.96 11.63 -0.82
CA GLY A 178 -2.88 13.07 -1.05
C GLY A 178 -4.03 13.59 -1.92
N ARG A 179 -4.46 12.84 -2.95
CA ARG A 179 -5.60 13.20 -3.80
C ARG A 179 -6.94 13.08 -3.06
N LEU A 180 -7.12 12.03 -2.26
CA LEU A 180 -8.30 11.88 -1.41
C LEU A 180 -8.40 13.01 -0.38
N ALA A 181 -7.26 13.44 0.20
CA ALA A 181 -7.19 14.58 1.12
C ALA A 181 -7.62 15.91 0.46
N GLN A 182 -7.46 16.02 -0.87
CA GLN A 182 -7.91 17.17 -1.67
C GLN A 182 -9.39 17.08 -2.09
N GLY A 183 -10.06 15.97 -1.79
CA GLY A 183 -11.49 15.78 -2.09
C GLY A 183 -11.79 15.02 -3.37
N ASP A 184 -10.79 14.44 -4.05
CA ASP A 184 -11.03 13.60 -5.21
C ASP A 184 -11.82 12.34 -4.83
N SER A 185 -12.62 11.84 -5.77
CA SER A 185 -13.17 10.49 -5.67
C SER A 185 -12.06 9.43 -5.82
N VAL A 186 -12.28 8.22 -5.29
CA VAL A 186 -11.32 7.11 -5.41
C VAL A 186 -10.90 6.87 -6.86
N LYS A 187 -11.85 6.86 -7.81
CA LYS A 187 -11.56 6.67 -9.24
C LYS A 187 -10.62 7.75 -9.78
N VAL A 188 -10.86 9.00 -9.46
CA VAL A 188 -10.04 10.14 -9.92
C VAL A 188 -8.66 10.10 -9.28
N ALA A 189 -8.59 9.83 -7.96
CA ALA A 189 -7.35 9.72 -7.21
C ALA A 189 -6.43 8.61 -7.76
N VAL A 190 -7.01 7.43 -8.05
CA VAL A 190 -6.27 6.29 -8.63
C VAL A 190 -5.76 6.64 -10.03
N HIS A 191 -6.61 7.18 -10.91
CA HIS A 191 -6.21 7.55 -12.27
C HIS A 191 -5.03 8.55 -12.28
N HIS A 192 -5.10 9.59 -11.46
CA HIS A 192 -4.01 10.56 -11.34
C HIS A 192 -2.74 9.93 -10.76
N ALA A 193 -2.88 9.04 -9.76
CA ALA A 193 -1.74 8.38 -9.14
C ALA A 193 -1.00 7.45 -10.12
N GLU A 194 -1.72 6.67 -10.93
CA GLU A 194 -1.12 5.78 -11.93
C GLU A 194 -0.40 6.56 -13.03
N THR A 195 -1.03 7.65 -13.52
CA THR A 195 -0.43 8.54 -14.52
C THR A 195 0.85 9.18 -13.99
N TRP A 196 0.80 9.74 -12.79
CA TRP A 196 1.96 10.35 -12.13
C TRP A 196 3.06 9.31 -11.89
N LEU A 197 2.71 8.14 -11.33
CA LEU A 197 3.68 7.08 -11.04
C LEU A 197 4.43 6.66 -12.30
N PHE A 198 3.73 6.41 -13.41
CA PHE A 198 4.36 6.03 -14.67
C PHE A 198 5.37 7.09 -15.14
N GLY A 199 5.05 8.37 -14.99
CA GLY A 199 5.96 9.48 -15.30
C GLY A 199 7.24 9.47 -14.46
N VAL A 200 7.12 9.28 -13.14
CA VAL A 200 8.30 9.27 -12.25
C VAL A 200 9.14 8.00 -12.38
N LEU A 201 8.50 6.86 -12.71
CA LEU A 201 9.23 5.61 -12.98
C LEU A 201 10.07 5.70 -14.25
N LYS A 202 9.59 6.38 -15.30
CA LYS A 202 10.36 6.60 -16.53
C LYS A 202 11.64 7.43 -16.28
N GLN A 203 11.65 8.25 -15.24
CA GLN A 203 12.78 9.10 -14.85
C GLN A 203 13.58 8.51 -13.67
N ALA A 204 13.27 7.26 -13.27
CA ALA A 204 13.93 6.62 -12.15
C ALA A 204 15.43 6.39 -12.44
N GLU A 205 16.23 6.60 -11.41
CA GLU A 205 17.69 6.45 -11.46
C GLU A 205 18.12 5.18 -10.74
N THR A 206 19.16 4.53 -11.24
CA THR A 206 19.81 3.38 -10.58
C THR A 206 21.02 3.91 -9.81
N PRO A 207 20.97 3.93 -8.45
CA PRO A 207 22.05 4.53 -7.65
C PRO A 207 23.34 3.72 -7.72
N VAL A 208 23.25 2.41 -7.87
CA VAL A 208 24.38 1.48 -8.00
C VAL A 208 24.04 0.38 -8.99
N GLU A 209 25.07 -0.17 -9.66
CA GLU A 209 24.91 -1.31 -10.56
C GLU A 209 24.27 -2.50 -9.81
N GLY A 210 23.25 -3.12 -10.40
CA GLY A 210 22.48 -4.22 -9.79
C GLY A 210 21.48 -3.80 -8.69
N GLY A 211 21.39 -2.51 -8.36
CA GLY A 211 20.40 -2.00 -7.43
C GLY A 211 19.03 -1.73 -8.08
N GLN A 212 18.00 -1.68 -7.27
CA GLN A 212 16.68 -1.25 -7.71
C GLN A 212 16.69 0.23 -8.09
N LYS A 213 15.90 0.59 -9.09
CA LYS A 213 15.71 1.98 -9.50
C LYS A 213 14.90 2.75 -8.45
N ILE A 214 15.29 3.99 -8.20
CA ILE A 214 14.60 4.89 -7.29
C ILE A 214 13.76 5.87 -8.11
N PRO A 215 12.41 5.89 -7.93
CA PRO A 215 11.54 6.83 -8.62
C PRO A 215 11.91 8.28 -8.33
N LYS A 216 11.96 9.12 -9.35
CA LYS A 216 12.22 10.56 -9.22
C LYS A 216 10.91 11.28 -8.91
N ARG A 217 10.63 11.48 -7.61
CA ARG A 217 9.34 11.98 -7.12
C ARG A 217 9.17 13.49 -7.21
N PHE A 218 10.26 14.24 -7.50
CA PHE A 218 10.29 15.70 -7.62
C PHE A 218 10.95 16.13 -8.91
#